data_a1ced381cb950206b83d24f5e65c26c0
#
_entry.id   a1ced381cb950206b83d24f5e65c26c0
#
_cell.length_a   1.000
_cell.length_b   1.000
_cell.length_c   1.000
_cell.angle_alpha   90.00
_cell.angle_beta   90.00
_cell.angle_gamma   90.00
#
_symmetry.space_group_name_H-M   'P 1'
#
loop_
_entity.id
_entity.type
_entity.pdbx_description
1 polymer ?
#
loop_
_entity_poly.entity_id
_entity_poly.type
_entity_poly.pdbx_seq_one_letter_code
_entity_poly.pdbx_strand_id
1 'polypeptide(L)'
;MPPYVGGCRIHSMTRNGEEHVPWYRGGLAFQCTRCGHCCTGAPGFVWVDHAEMDAIAAFLGEDRAEFTAVRTRQLARGRSLRERANGDCVFYDAEAGCTIYPVRPRQCRTWPFWESNLASPEAWEGTCRVCPGAGLGELVPAEEITRRMKVIRL
;
A
#
# COMPACT_ATOMS: atom_id res chain seq x y z
N MET A 1 15.92 -27.65 -3.19
CA MET A 1 15.37 -26.37 -3.69
C MET A 1 16.41 -25.30 -3.48
N PRO A 2 16.90 -24.62 -4.54
CA PRO A 2 17.84 -23.54 -4.35
C PRO A 2 17.10 -22.32 -3.77
N PRO A 3 17.76 -21.48 -2.95
CA PRO A 3 17.15 -20.26 -2.41
C PRO A 3 16.90 -19.27 -3.55
N TYR A 4 15.67 -18.78 -3.64
CA TYR A 4 15.26 -17.77 -4.60
C TYR A 4 15.89 -16.42 -4.21
N VAL A 5 17.01 -16.11 -4.82
CA VAL A 5 17.65 -14.79 -4.73
C VAL A 5 17.04 -13.91 -5.85
N GLY A 6 15.81 -13.50 -5.67
CA GLY A 6 15.22 -12.45 -6.48
C GLY A 6 15.78 -11.10 -6.02
N GLY A 7 16.93 -10.71 -6.58
CA GLY A 7 17.50 -9.40 -6.32
C GLY A 7 16.57 -8.31 -6.85
N CYS A 8 16.12 -7.43 -5.96
CA CYS A 8 15.46 -6.18 -6.31
C CYS A 8 16.41 -5.38 -7.22
N ARG A 9 16.24 -5.45 -8.55
CA ARG A 9 17.15 -4.80 -9.49
C ARG A 9 16.96 -3.30 -9.46
N ILE A 10 17.91 -2.59 -8.88
CA ILE A 10 18.06 -1.15 -8.98
C ILE A 10 19.00 -0.87 -10.15
N HIS A 11 18.52 -0.18 -11.17
CA HIS A 11 19.39 0.35 -12.21
C HIS A 11 20.02 1.65 -11.68
N SER A 12 21.27 1.53 -11.21
CA SER A 12 22.09 2.67 -10.83
C SER A 12 22.48 3.48 -12.07
N MET A 13 22.15 4.77 -12.09
CA MET A 13 22.79 5.73 -12.99
C MET A 13 23.08 7.08 -12.32
N THR A 14 24.24 7.59 -12.60
CA THR A 14 25.00 8.69 -12.02
C THR A 14 24.40 10.08 -12.20
N ARG A 15 24.82 10.96 -11.29
CA ARG A 15 24.52 12.40 -11.16
C ARG A 15 24.91 13.21 -12.38
N ASN A 16 24.09 14.19 -12.76
CA ASN A 16 24.43 15.59 -12.98
C ASN A 16 23.18 16.44 -13.17
N GLY A 17 23.17 17.56 -12.51
CA GLY A 17 22.36 18.75 -12.44
C GLY A 17 21.05 18.90 -13.25
N GLU A 18 20.08 19.56 -12.58
CA GLU A 18 18.87 20.21 -13.10
C GLU A 18 17.67 19.31 -13.43
N GLU A 19 16.60 19.56 -12.72
CA GLU A 19 15.38 18.82 -12.46
C GLU A 19 15.62 17.65 -11.52
N HIS A 20 14.90 17.64 -10.41
CA HIS A 20 14.96 16.55 -9.43
C HIS A 20 14.38 15.27 -10.05
N VAL A 21 15.19 14.62 -10.88
CA VAL A 21 14.81 13.36 -11.51
C VAL A 21 14.79 12.30 -10.42
N PRO A 22 13.64 11.68 -10.16
CA PRO A 22 13.56 10.69 -9.11
C PRO A 22 14.50 9.50 -9.42
N TRP A 23 15.08 8.92 -8.38
CA TRP A 23 15.96 7.77 -8.52
C TRP A 23 15.28 6.59 -9.23
N TYR A 24 13.95 6.48 -9.12
CA TYR A 24 13.12 5.46 -9.78
C TYR A 24 12.69 5.85 -11.22
N ARG A 25 13.41 6.75 -11.88
CA ARG A 25 13.08 7.23 -13.25
C ARG A 25 12.94 6.11 -14.29
N GLY A 26 13.60 4.95 -14.07
CA GLY A 26 13.48 3.77 -14.91
C GLY A 26 12.22 2.93 -14.63
N GLY A 27 11.38 3.36 -13.69
CA GLY A 27 10.25 2.57 -13.19
C GLY A 27 10.67 1.55 -12.13
N LEU A 28 9.68 0.96 -11.49
CA LEU A 28 9.85 -0.11 -10.49
C LEU A 28 8.86 -1.24 -10.79
N ALA A 29 9.32 -2.47 -10.73
CA ALA A 29 8.43 -3.62 -10.90
C ALA A 29 7.57 -3.83 -9.65
N PHE A 30 6.29 -4.08 -9.85
CA PHE A 30 5.37 -4.43 -8.78
C PHE A 30 4.18 -5.22 -9.26
N GLN A 31 3.85 -6.28 -8.52
CA GLN A 31 2.60 -7.03 -8.69
C GLN A 31 2.10 -7.47 -7.32
N CYS A 32 0.89 -7.07 -6.95
CA CYS A 32 0.29 -7.52 -5.69
C CYS A 32 0.08 -9.03 -5.69
N THR A 33 0.71 -9.72 -4.75
CA THR A 33 0.58 -11.18 -4.57
C THR A 33 -0.54 -11.55 -3.60
N ARG A 34 -1.26 -10.56 -3.05
CA ARG A 34 -2.30 -10.73 -2.01
C ARG A 34 -1.79 -11.44 -0.75
N CYS A 35 -0.51 -11.33 -0.45
CA CYS A 35 0.11 -11.99 0.70
C CYS A 35 -0.39 -11.52 2.07
N GLY A 36 -1.08 -10.38 2.14
CA GLY A 36 -1.62 -9.83 3.39
C GLY A 36 -0.62 -9.09 4.28
N HIS A 37 0.65 -8.99 3.90
CA HIS A 37 1.66 -8.33 4.73
C HIS A 37 1.36 -6.84 4.98
N CYS A 38 0.67 -6.16 4.05
CA CYS A 38 0.21 -4.79 4.24
C CYS A 38 -1.09 -4.68 5.08
N CYS A 39 -1.71 -5.82 5.42
CA CYS A 39 -2.94 -5.91 6.23
C CYS A 39 -2.67 -6.44 7.64
N THR A 40 -1.45 -6.85 7.95
CA THR A 40 -1.05 -7.50 9.20
C THR A 40 0.19 -6.83 9.78
N GLY A 41 0.57 -7.22 10.99
CA GLY A 41 1.79 -6.77 11.62
C GLY A 41 1.57 -5.69 12.68
N ALA A 42 2.48 -4.72 12.76
CA ALA A 42 2.41 -3.65 13.77
C ALA A 42 1.16 -2.79 13.57
N PRO A 43 0.53 -2.32 14.68
CA PRO A 43 -0.59 -1.40 14.62
C PRO A 43 -0.28 -0.16 13.79
N GLY A 44 -1.26 0.31 13.03
CA GLY A 44 -1.11 1.47 12.15
C GLY A 44 -2.45 2.13 11.84
N PHE A 45 -2.49 2.82 10.72
CA PHE A 45 -3.68 3.53 10.27
C PHE A 45 -3.93 3.26 8.79
N VAL A 46 -5.20 3.01 8.45
CA VAL A 46 -5.68 3.02 7.08
C VAL A 46 -6.74 4.11 6.98
N TRP A 47 -6.32 5.27 6.49
CA TRP A 47 -7.18 6.43 6.36
C TRP A 47 -8.27 6.21 5.32
N VAL A 48 -9.49 6.60 5.67
CA VAL A 48 -10.66 6.51 4.79
C VAL A 48 -11.44 7.82 4.83
N ASP A 49 -11.87 8.26 3.65
CA ASP A 49 -12.78 9.37 3.52
C ASP A 49 -14.25 8.91 3.38
N HIS A 50 -15.18 9.87 3.26
CA HIS A 50 -16.60 9.57 3.15
C HIS A 50 -16.93 8.72 1.92
N ALA A 51 -16.33 9.02 0.76
CA ALA A 51 -16.60 8.29 -0.48
C ALA A 51 -16.09 6.85 -0.41
N GLU A 52 -14.92 6.64 0.20
CA GLU A 52 -14.36 5.31 0.41
C GLU A 52 -15.22 4.49 1.37
N MET A 53 -15.69 5.10 2.46
CA MET A 53 -16.58 4.44 3.42
C MET A 53 -17.92 4.08 2.79
N ASP A 54 -18.49 4.95 1.94
CA ASP A 54 -19.72 4.69 1.21
C ASP A 54 -19.55 3.50 0.25
N ALA A 55 -18.43 3.48 -0.49
CA ALA A 55 -18.13 2.39 -1.41
C ALA A 55 -17.92 1.05 -0.70
N ILE A 56 -17.24 1.04 0.43
CA ILE A 56 -17.00 -0.18 1.20
C ILE A 56 -18.28 -0.68 1.83
N ALA A 57 -19.08 0.19 2.47
CA ALA A 57 -20.36 -0.18 3.07
C ALA A 57 -21.33 -0.75 2.01
N ALA A 58 -21.42 -0.11 0.84
CA ALA A 58 -22.23 -0.61 -0.27
C ALA A 58 -21.76 -1.97 -0.78
N PHE A 59 -20.44 -2.18 -0.90
CA PHE A 59 -19.87 -3.45 -1.32
C PHE A 59 -20.18 -4.60 -0.34
N LEU A 60 -20.16 -4.29 0.96
CA LEU A 60 -20.48 -5.24 2.02
C LEU A 60 -22.00 -5.45 2.24
N GLY A 61 -22.83 -4.58 1.69
CA GLY A 61 -24.27 -4.55 1.99
C GLY A 61 -24.58 -4.11 3.42
N GLU A 62 -23.66 -3.36 4.05
CA GLU A 62 -23.82 -2.83 5.41
C GLU A 62 -24.44 -1.43 5.39
N ASP A 63 -25.22 -1.12 6.42
CA ASP A 63 -25.67 0.27 6.66
C ASP A 63 -24.47 1.18 6.89
N ARG A 64 -24.49 2.38 6.29
CA ARG A 64 -23.37 3.31 6.34
C ARG A 64 -23.03 3.81 7.75
N ALA A 65 -24.05 4.01 8.60
CA ALA A 65 -23.84 4.46 9.97
C ALA A 65 -23.30 3.32 10.84
N GLU A 66 -23.83 2.12 10.66
CA GLU A 66 -23.33 0.91 11.32
C GLU A 66 -21.89 0.60 10.91
N PHE A 67 -21.57 0.64 9.61
CA PHE A 67 -20.21 0.49 9.10
C PHE A 67 -19.26 1.48 9.78
N THR A 68 -19.63 2.75 9.85
CA THR A 68 -18.82 3.80 10.47
C THR A 68 -18.53 3.50 11.94
N ALA A 69 -19.56 3.08 12.68
CA ALA A 69 -19.44 2.80 14.11
C ALA A 69 -18.60 1.55 14.41
N VAL A 70 -18.77 0.49 13.61
CA VAL A 70 -18.20 -0.84 13.88
C VAL A 70 -16.83 -1.01 13.21
N ARG A 71 -16.69 -0.55 11.97
CA ARG A 71 -15.50 -0.82 11.13
C ARG A 71 -14.43 0.27 11.16
N THR A 72 -14.75 1.44 11.71
CA THR A 72 -13.84 2.59 11.71
C THR A 72 -13.65 3.18 13.09
N ARG A 73 -12.60 4.00 13.25
CA ARG A 73 -12.34 4.80 14.44
C ARG A 73 -12.03 6.24 14.08
N GLN A 74 -12.54 7.19 14.86
CA GLN A 74 -12.22 8.60 14.71
C GLN A 74 -10.90 8.92 15.42
N LEU A 75 -10.03 9.63 14.73
CA LEU A 75 -8.74 10.11 15.23
C LEU A 75 -8.60 11.61 14.94
N ALA A 76 -7.58 12.26 15.50
CA ALA A 76 -7.38 13.70 15.33
C ALA A 76 -7.23 14.13 13.85
N ARG A 77 -6.58 13.31 13.02
CA ARG A 77 -6.34 13.61 11.59
C ARG A 77 -7.44 13.13 10.65
N GLY A 78 -8.43 12.41 11.16
CA GLY A 78 -9.48 11.84 10.32
C GLY A 78 -9.95 10.48 10.82
N ARG A 79 -10.53 9.72 9.95
CA ARG A 79 -11.07 8.40 10.26
C ARG A 79 -10.22 7.31 9.66
N SER A 80 -9.94 6.27 10.44
CA SER A 80 -9.19 5.09 10.03
C SER A 80 -10.04 3.83 10.12
N LEU A 81 -9.79 2.85 9.27
CA LEU A 81 -10.28 1.50 9.49
C LEU A 81 -9.77 0.97 10.84
N ARG A 82 -10.55 0.11 11.47
CA ARG A 82 -10.14 -0.56 12.70
C ARG A 82 -9.18 -1.71 12.43
N GLU A 83 -8.44 -2.04 13.45
CA GLU A 83 -7.61 -3.23 13.54
C GLU A 83 -8.15 -4.15 14.63
N ARG A 84 -7.87 -5.44 14.50
CA ARG A 84 -8.10 -6.44 15.53
C ARG A 84 -7.07 -6.30 16.66
N ALA A 85 -7.27 -7.00 17.75
CA ALA A 85 -6.35 -6.96 18.90
C ALA A 85 -4.91 -7.40 18.56
N ASN A 86 -4.74 -8.22 17.54
CA ASN A 86 -3.44 -8.67 17.04
C ASN A 86 -2.77 -7.70 16.04
N GLY A 87 -3.40 -6.55 15.74
CA GLY A 87 -2.91 -5.55 14.79
C GLY A 87 -3.37 -5.77 13.35
N ASP A 88 -4.04 -6.87 13.03
CA ASP A 88 -4.52 -7.12 11.67
C ASP A 88 -5.67 -6.17 11.30
N CYS A 89 -5.70 -5.74 10.05
CA CYS A 89 -6.84 -5.02 9.49
C CYS A 89 -8.12 -5.81 9.69
N VAL A 90 -9.21 -5.14 10.08
CA VAL A 90 -10.52 -5.78 10.31
C VAL A 90 -11.06 -6.53 9.08
N PHE A 91 -10.60 -6.17 7.88
CA PHE A 91 -10.98 -6.79 6.61
C PHE A 91 -9.97 -7.83 6.09
N TYR A 92 -8.97 -8.16 6.88
CA TYR A 92 -8.04 -9.22 6.52
C TYR A 92 -8.56 -10.59 6.96
N ASP A 93 -8.50 -11.54 6.06
CA ASP A 93 -8.77 -12.95 6.29
C ASP A 93 -7.55 -13.78 5.89
N ALA A 94 -7.19 -14.78 6.70
CA ALA A 94 -5.97 -15.55 6.49
C ALA A 94 -6.00 -16.42 5.21
N GLU A 95 -7.20 -16.80 4.76
CA GLU A 95 -7.39 -17.63 3.56
C GLU A 95 -7.72 -16.76 2.34
N ALA A 96 -8.65 -15.82 2.50
CA ALA A 96 -9.15 -14.97 1.42
C ALA A 96 -8.30 -13.70 1.16
N GLY A 97 -7.44 -13.32 2.11
CA GLY A 97 -6.70 -12.06 2.06
C GLY A 97 -7.58 -10.86 2.38
N CYS A 98 -7.45 -9.76 1.64
CA CYS A 98 -8.29 -8.59 1.82
C CYS A 98 -9.72 -8.84 1.32
N THR A 99 -10.69 -8.90 2.22
CA THR A 99 -12.10 -9.18 1.88
C THR A 99 -12.80 -8.02 1.17
N ILE A 100 -12.22 -6.83 1.20
CA ILE A 100 -12.71 -5.65 0.46
C ILE A 100 -11.77 -5.25 -0.70
N TYR A 101 -11.01 -6.19 -1.23
CA TYR A 101 -9.96 -5.92 -2.23
C TYR A 101 -10.42 -5.04 -3.40
N PRO A 102 -11.61 -5.25 -4.02
CA PRO A 102 -12.08 -4.42 -5.14
C PRO A 102 -12.34 -2.96 -4.77
N VAL A 103 -12.71 -2.70 -3.51
CA VAL A 103 -13.09 -1.37 -2.98
C VAL A 103 -12.14 -0.89 -1.89
N ARG A 104 -10.95 -1.48 -1.80
CA ARG A 104 -9.97 -1.10 -0.78
C ARG A 104 -9.61 0.38 -0.85
N PRO A 105 -9.33 1.02 0.29
CA PRO A 105 -8.99 2.45 0.34
C PRO A 105 -7.82 2.82 -0.58
N ARG A 106 -7.76 4.10 -0.99
CA ARG A 106 -6.66 4.62 -1.82
C ARG A 106 -5.27 4.38 -1.21
N GLN A 107 -5.16 4.42 0.12
CA GLN A 107 -3.91 4.08 0.81
C GLN A 107 -3.46 2.66 0.47
N CYS A 108 -4.37 1.69 0.52
CA CYS A 108 -4.09 0.30 0.16
C CYS A 108 -3.81 0.12 -1.34
N ARG A 109 -4.53 0.86 -2.19
CA ARG A 109 -4.36 0.80 -3.66
C ARG A 109 -3.05 1.40 -4.13
N THR A 110 -2.46 2.34 -3.38
CA THR A 110 -1.20 3.00 -3.73
C THR A 110 0.03 2.30 -3.14
N TRP A 111 -0.15 1.35 -2.22
CA TRP A 111 0.94 0.49 -1.77
C TRP A 111 1.60 -0.22 -2.97
N PRO A 112 2.91 -0.33 -3.06
CA PRO A 112 3.94 0.11 -2.11
C PRO A 112 4.53 1.50 -2.41
N PHE A 113 3.92 2.26 -3.31
CA PHE A 113 4.43 3.54 -3.80
C PHE A 113 4.08 4.71 -2.88
N TRP A 114 4.48 4.60 -1.61
CA TRP A 114 4.37 5.67 -0.62
C TRP A 114 5.67 6.43 -0.50
N GLU A 115 5.59 7.71 -0.11
CA GLU A 115 6.74 8.60 0.01
C GLU A 115 7.87 7.98 0.86
N SER A 116 7.53 7.36 1.99
CA SER A 116 8.48 6.68 2.87
C SER A 116 9.23 5.52 2.20
N ASN A 117 8.54 4.76 1.36
CA ASN A 117 9.12 3.62 0.64
C ASN A 117 9.97 4.06 -0.56
N LEU A 118 9.74 5.28 -1.04
CA LEU A 118 10.41 5.85 -2.23
C LEU A 118 11.45 6.91 -1.87
N ALA A 119 11.70 7.14 -0.59
CA ALA A 119 12.65 8.14 -0.11
C ALA A 119 14.08 7.90 -0.62
N SER A 120 14.47 6.64 -0.79
CA SER A 120 15.76 6.24 -1.37
C SER A 120 15.71 4.82 -1.94
N PRO A 121 16.70 4.41 -2.74
CA PRO A 121 16.84 3.01 -3.17
C PRO A 121 16.85 2.01 -2.01
N GLU A 122 17.49 2.36 -0.90
CA GLU A 122 17.58 1.50 0.30
C GLU A 122 16.22 1.35 0.99
N ALA A 123 15.40 2.41 1.00
CA ALA A 123 14.02 2.35 1.49
C ALA A 123 13.18 1.39 0.64
N TRP A 124 13.36 1.43 -0.68
CA TRP A 124 12.70 0.49 -1.59
C TRP A 124 13.17 -0.96 -1.38
N GLU A 125 14.47 -1.18 -1.20
CA GLU A 125 14.98 -2.52 -0.83
C GLU A 125 14.36 -3.02 0.47
N GLY A 126 14.17 -2.14 1.46
CA GLY A 126 13.44 -2.44 2.68
C GLY A 126 12.01 -2.89 2.38
N THR A 127 11.34 -2.20 1.47
CA THR A 127 9.99 -2.55 1.00
C THR A 127 9.97 -3.91 0.30
N CYS A 128 10.95 -4.21 -0.56
CA CYS A 128 11.07 -5.51 -1.22
C CYS A 128 11.25 -6.67 -0.22
N ARG A 129 11.88 -6.42 0.92
CA ARG A 129 12.05 -7.46 1.97
C ARG A 129 10.73 -7.81 2.67
N VAL A 130 9.79 -6.87 2.76
CA VAL A 130 8.51 -7.07 3.47
C VAL A 130 7.33 -7.29 2.53
N CYS A 131 7.45 -6.91 1.26
CA CYS A 131 6.40 -7.08 0.27
C CYS A 131 6.88 -8.01 -0.86
N PRO A 132 6.41 -9.26 -0.90
CA PRO A 132 6.83 -10.22 -1.93
C PRO A 132 6.54 -9.77 -3.37
N GLY A 133 5.58 -8.87 -3.55
CA GLY A 133 5.23 -8.33 -4.87
C GLY A 133 6.10 -7.16 -5.33
N ALA A 134 6.85 -6.52 -4.41
CA ALA A 134 7.77 -5.44 -4.76
C ALA A 134 9.01 -6.01 -5.45
N GLY A 135 9.38 -5.42 -6.58
CA GLY A 135 10.45 -5.94 -7.43
C GLY A 135 10.03 -7.06 -8.39
N LEU A 136 8.76 -7.48 -8.37
CA LEU A 136 8.19 -8.50 -9.26
C LEU A 136 7.09 -7.93 -10.16
N GLY A 137 6.79 -8.68 -11.24
CA GLY A 137 5.73 -8.33 -12.18
C GLY A 137 6.13 -7.30 -13.20
N GLU A 138 5.14 -6.58 -13.72
CA GLU A 138 5.36 -5.57 -14.75
C GLU A 138 6.01 -4.30 -14.18
N LEU A 139 6.76 -3.64 -15.05
CA LEU A 139 7.40 -2.38 -14.73
C LEU A 139 6.34 -1.26 -14.65
N VAL A 140 6.23 -0.63 -13.50
CA VAL A 140 5.38 0.56 -13.30
C VAL A 140 6.20 1.79 -13.68
N PRO A 141 5.75 2.61 -14.65
CA PRO A 141 6.49 3.80 -15.07
C PRO A 141 6.62 4.85 -13.95
N ALA A 142 7.68 5.65 -14.00
CA ALA A 142 7.96 6.67 -12.98
C ALA A 142 6.83 7.69 -12.80
N GLU A 143 6.15 8.08 -13.88
CA GLU A 143 5.00 8.99 -13.83
C GLU A 143 3.84 8.39 -13.03
N GLU A 144 3.57 7.12 -13.24
CA GLU A 144 2.51 6.40 -12.51
C GLU A 144 2.88 6.22 -11.03
N ILE A 145 4.13 5.89 -10.74
CA ILE A 145 4.66 5.83 -9.36
C ILE A 145 4.47 7.18 -8.66
N THR A 146 4.89 8.26 -9.32
CA THR A 146 4.77 9.62 -8.78
C THR A 146 3.30 10.02 -8.59
N ARG A 147 2.42 9.61 -9.50
CA ARG A 147 0.97 9.83 -9.38
C ARG A 147 0.41 9.13 -8.16
N ARG A 148 0.75 7.85 -7.96
CA ARG A 148 0.30 7.06 -6.79
C ARG A 148 0.84 7.63 -5.48
N MET A 149 2.10 8.01 -5.44
CA MET A 149 2.73 8.62 -4.25
C MET A 149 2.00 9.89 -3.80
N LYS A 150 1.44 10.68 -4.74
CA LYS A 150 0.73 11.92 -4.43
C LYS A 150 -0.72 11.73 -3.98
N VAL A 151 -1.28 10.54 -4.12
CA VAL A 151 -2.69 10.26 -3.78
C VAL A 151 -2.95 10.38 -2.29
N ILE A 152 -2.00 9.98 -1.46
CA ILE A 152 -2.11 10.07 -0.01
C ILE A 152 -0.76 10.47 0.60
N ARG A 153 -0.80 11.39 1.55
CA ARG A 153 0.35 11.75 2.38
C ARG A 153 0.22 11.08 3.74
N LEU A 154 1.15 10.23 4.04
CA LEU A 154 1.21 9.45 5.29
C LEU A 154 2.18 10.09 6.28
#